data_3ef7e9feb53bf059341bababab2fbe20
#
_entry.id   3ef7e9feb53bf059341bababab2fbe20
#
_cell.length_a   1.000
_cell.length_b   1.000
_cell.length_c   1.000
_cell.angle_alpha   90.00
_cell.angle_beta   90.00
_cell.angle_gamma   90.00
#
_symmetry.space_group_name_H-M   'P 1'
#
loop_
_entity.id
_entity.type
_entity.pdbx_description
1 polymer ?
#
loop_
_entity_poly.entity_id
_entity_poly.type
_entity_poly.pdbx_seq_one_letter_code
_entity_poly.pdbx_strand_id
1 'polypeptide(L)'
;MVRHARPEDMTRVVELIAEHAAYEKASPPAPGLADRLTRLLFGPERPRLRCLVATLPDGTLAGYATCAPELSTWDGTEYLHMDCLYLTETSRGHGLGPLLMAAVTAEARVLGLSEIQWQTPAWNENAIRFYDRLGAASKEKRRYSLHVAPATAP
;
A
#
# COMPACT_ATOMS: atom_id res chain seq x y z
N MET A 1 -16.58 -3.49 3.78
CA MET A 1 -16.63 -2.22 3.00
C MET A 1 -15.22 -1.67 2.82
N VAL A 2 -14.94 -0.93 1.72
CA VAL A 2 -13.66 -0.23 1.54
C VAL A 2 -13.92 1.26 1.38
N ARG A 3 -13.11 2.08 2.02
CA ARG A 3 -13.16 3.55 1.97
C ARG A 3 -11.77 4.16 2.15
N HIS A 4 -11.65 5.44 1.91
CA HIS A 4 -10.44 6.19 2.28
C HIS A 4 -10.25 6.18 3.80
N ALA A 5 -8.99 6.11 4.23
CA ALA A 5 -8.63 6.28 5.63
C ALA A 5 -8.96 7.70 6.11
N ARG A 6 -9.23 7.84 7.40
CA ARG A 6 -9.47 9.10 8.09
C ARG A 6 -8.42 9.30 9.18
N PRO A 7 -8.21 10.51 9.69
CA PRO A 7 -7.24 10.73 10.77
C PRO A 7 -7.42 9.82 11.98
N GLU A 8 -8.67 9.55 12.36
CA GLU A 8 -9.01 8.66 13.48
C GLU A 8 -8.64 7.18 13.25
N ASP A 9 -8.44 6.76 12.01
CA ASP A 9 -8.05 5.39 11.67
C ASP A 9 -6.54 5.12 11.89
N MET A 10 -5.74 6.18 12.02
CA MET A 10 -4.27 6.06 11.91
C MET A 10 -3.63 5.18 12.97
N THR A 11 -4.17 5.14 14.18
CA THR A 11 -3.70 4.22 15.22
C THR A 11 -3.81 2.77 14.75
N ARG A 12 -4.97 2.38 14.25
CA ARG A 12 -5.19 1.00 13.77
C ARG A 12 -4.45 0.72 12.46
N VAL A 13 -4.35 1.70 11.57
CA VAL A 13 -3.57 1.55 10.32
C VAL A 13 -2.10 1.26 10.64
N VAL A 14 -1.50 1.95 11.60
CA VAL A 14 -0.10 1.69 12.02
C VAL A 14 0.07 0.30 12.62
N GLU A 15 -0.89 -0.20 13.38
CA GLU A 15 -0.89 -1.59 13.86
C GLU A 15 -0.94 -2.59 12.69
N LEU A 16 -1.82 -2.37 11.73
CA LEU A 16 -1.91 -3.19 10.52
C LEU A 16 -0.61 -3.17 9.70
N ILE A 17 0.08 -2.03 9.64
CA ILE A 17 1.39 -1.92 9.00
C ILE A 17 2.43 -2.76 9.75
N ALA A 18 2.41 -2.75 11.07
CA ALA A 18 3.30 -3.58 11.88
C ALA A 18 3.02 -5.08 11.70
N GLU A 19 1.75 -5.47 11.67
CA GLU A 19 1.33 -6.84 11.36
C GLU A 19 1.79 -7.26 9.95
N HIS A 20 1.67 -6.39 8.97
CA HIS A 20 2.13 -6.61 7.59
C HIS A 20 3.65 -6.79 7.52
N ALA A 21 4.40 -5.91 8.19
CA ALA A 21 5.86 -6.02 8.25
C ALA A 21 6.30 -7.36 8.87
N ALA A 22 5.65 -7.78 9.97
CA ALA A 22 5.91 -9.07 10.60
C ALA A 22 5.59 -10.25 9.67
N TYR A 23 4.46 -10.18 8.94
CA TYR A 23 4.08 -11.19 7.96
C TYR A 23 5.11 -11.31 6.83
N GLU A 24 5.62 -10.20 6.32
CA GLU A 24 6.66 -10.18 5.29
C GLU A 24 8.09 -10.37 5.83
N LYS A 25 8.25 -10.70 7.11
CA LYS A 25 9.56 -10.90 7.76
C LYS A 25 10.47 -9.66 7.67
N ALA A 26 9.87 -8.49 7.61
CA ALA A 26 10.55 -7.21 7.60
C ALA A 26 10.73 -6.66 9.02
N SER A 27 11.64 -5.70 9.17
CA SER A 27 11.81 -4.98 10.44
C SER A 27 10.54 -4.20 10.79
N PRO A 28 10.18 -4.10 12.09
CA PRO A 28 9.03 -3.30 12.50
C PRO A 28 9.22 -1.82 12.13
N PRO A 29 8.13 -1.09 11.87
CA PRO A 29 8.20 0.34 11.58
C PRO A 29 8.89 1.13 12.70
N ALA A 30 9.65 2.14 12.32
CA ALA A 30 10.29 3.04 13.28
C ALA A 30 9.24 3.86 14.06
N PRO A 31 9.53 4.25 15.32
CA PRO A 31 8.64 5.11 16.12
C PRO A 31 8.23 6.40 15.38
N GLY A 32 7.05 6.91 15.66
CA GLY A 32 6.53 8.14 15.04
C GLY A 32 5.92 7.94 13.64
N LEU A 33 5.67 6.70 13.22
CA LEU A 33 5.09 6.43 11.90
C LEU A 33 3.71 7.07 11.73
N ALA A 34 2.85 7.03 12.75
CA ALA A 34 1.51 7.63 12.68
C ALA A 34 1.56 9.11 12.31
N ASP A 35 2.43 9.89 12.94
CA ASP A 35 2.57 11.32 12.65
C ASP A 35 3.12 11.58 11.25
N ARG A 36 4.10 10.79 10.80
CA ARG A 36 4.64 10.90 9.44
C ARG A 36 3.59 10.59 8.39
N LEU A 37 2.83 9.51 8.55
CA LEU A 37 1.76 9.12 7.62
C LEU A 37 0.62 10.14 7.63
N THR A 38 0.23 10.64 8.80
CA THR A 38 -0.82 11.66 8.91
C THR A 38 -0.47 12.90 8.09
N ARG A 39 0.78 13.35 8.12
CA ARG A 39 1.21 14.48 7.29
C ARG A 39 1.15 14.19 5.79
N LEU A 40 1.51 12.97 5.36
CA LEU A 40 1.47 12.57 3.95
C LEU A 40 0.05 12.38 3.42
N LEU A 41 -0.88 11.94 4.27
CA LEU A 41 -2.26 11.62 3.90
C LEU A 41 -3.20 12.83 4.01
N PHE A 42 -3.02 13.64 5.06
CA PHE A 42 -3.98 14.68 5.47
C PHE A 42 -3.35 16.06 5.62
N GLY A 43 -2.09 16.22 5.25
CA GLY A 43 -1.40 17.51 5.31
C GLY A 43 -2.06 18.58 4.41
N PRO A 44 -1.71 19.87 4.59
CA PRO A 44 -2.31 20.98 3.87
C PRO A 44 -1.99 20.99 2.37
N GLU A 45 -0.93 20.31 1.99
CA GLU A 45 -0.54 20.15 0.59
C GLU A 45 -1.36 19.02 -0.07
N ARG A 46 -1.32 18.96 -1.40
CA ARG A 46 -1.94 17.86 -2.15
C ARG A 46 -1.43 16.51 -1.61
N PRO A 47 -2.31 15.55 -1.28
CA PRO A 47 -1.90 14.27 -0.72
C PRO A 47 -0.88 13.57 -1.62
N ARG A 48 0.28 13.25 -1.06
CA ARG A 48 1.33 12.49 -1.75
C ARG A 48 1.14 10.99 -1.64
N LEU A 49 0.35 10.55 -0.68
CA LEU A 49 0.01 9.16 -0.43
C LEU A 49 -1.50 9.05 -0.26
N ARG A 50 -2.08 7.97 -0.71
CA ARG A 50 -3.47 7.60 -0.47
C ARG A 50 -3.51 6.32 0.34
N CYS A 51 -4.42 6.25 1.29
CA CYS A 51 -4.66 5.05 2.08
C CYS A 51 -6.14 4.67 2.02
N LEU A 52 -6.38 3.42 1.65
CA LEU A 52 -7.69 2.80 1.61
C LEU A 52 -7.75 1.78 2.73
N VAL A 53 -8.87 1.70 3.44
CA VAL A 53 -9.07 0.76 4.54
C VAL A 53 -10.26 -0.16 4.27
N ALA A 54 -10.11 -1.43 4.59
CA ALA A 54 -11.17 -2.42 4.56
C ALA A 54 -11.79 -2.55 5.95
N THR A 55 -13.10 -2.37 6.03
CA THR A 55 -13.85 -2.46 7.29
C THR A 55 -14.76 -3.68 7.29
N LEU A 56 -14.87 -4.34 8.43
CA LEU A 56 -15.88 -5.35 8.73
C LEU A 56 -17.23 -4.71 9.04
N PRO A 57 -18.33 -5.50 9.13
CA PRO A 57 -19.65 -4.96 9.44
C PRO A 57 -19.76 -4.23 10.80
N ASP A 58 -18.93 -4.62 11.76
CA ASP A 58 -18.84 -3.99 13.09
C ASP A 58 -17.98 -2.70 13.11
N GLY A 59 -17.44 -2.30 11.95
CA GLY A 59 -16.58 -1.13 11.84
C GLY A 59 -15.09 -1.39 12.09
N THR A 60 -14.70 -2.58 12.50
CA THR A 60 -13.29 -2.95 12.71
C THR A 60 -12.50 -2.86 11.42
N LEU A 61 -11.30 -2.27 11.46
CA LEU A 61 -10.40 -2.24 10.31
C LEU A 61 -9.68 -3.58 10.18
N ALA A 62 -9.92 -4.25 9.06
CA ALA A 62 -9.42 -5.59 8.75
C ALA A 62 -8.23 -5.58 7.79
N GLY A 63 -7.95 -4.45 7.17
CA GLY A 63 -6.85 -4.34 6.22
C GLY A 63 -6.72 -2.95 5.61
N TYR A 64 -5.69 -2.77 4.83
CA TYR A 64 -5.40 -1.48 4.18
C TYR A 64 -4.67 -1.68 2.85
N ALA A 65 -4.70 -0.65 2.03
CA ALA A 65 -3.83 -0.49 0.87
C ALA A 65 -3.33 0.95 0.80
N THR A 66 -2.09 1.13 0.38
CA THR A 66 -1.52 2.46 0.13
C THR A 66 -1.03 2.57 -1.31
N CYS A 67 -1.21 3.72 -1.92
CA CYS A 67 -0.78 3.98 -3.28
C CYS A 67 -0.41 5.44 -3.51
N ALA A 68 0.46 5.67 -4.48
CA ALA A 68 0.90 7.00 -4.89
C ALA A 68 1.32 7.00 -6.36
N PRO A 69 1.14 8.10 -7.11
CA PRO A 69 1.68 8.23 -8.45
C PRO A 69 3.21 8.19 -8.47
N GLU A 70 3.78 7.49 -9.43
CA GLU A 70 5.20 7.47 -9.73
C GLU A 70 5.45 7.69 -11.23
N LEU A 71 6.66 8.13 -11.56
CA LEU A 71 7.05 8.40 -12.95
C LEU A 71 7.73 7.18 -13.57
N SER A 72 7.30 6.84 -14.80
CA SER A 72 8.01 5.91 -15.68
C SER A 72 8.84 6.68 -16.69
N THR A 73 10.16 6.51 -16.62
CA THR A 73 11.05 7.11 -17.62
C THR A 73 10.83 6.53 -19.02
N TRP A 74 10.53 5.23 -19.10
CA TRP A 74 10.33 4.57 -20.37
C TRP A 74 9.07 5.02 -21.10
N ASP A 75 8.02 5.30 -20.34
CA ASP A 75 6.73 5.71 -20.93
C ASP A 75 6.56 7.22 -20.95
N GLY A 76 7.41 7.97 -20.24
CA GLY A 76 7.32 9.42 -20.12
C GLY A 76 6.04 9.89 -19.43
N THR A 77 5.44 9.05 -18.59
CA THR A 77 4.17 9.34 -17.90
C THR A 77 4.17 8.75 -16.48
N GLU A 78 3.14 9.07 -15.72
CA GLU A 78 2.92 8.50 -14.40
C GLU A 78 2.17 7.17 -14.47
N TYR A 79 2.39 6.34 -13.48
CA TYR A 79 1.57 5.17 -13.14
C TYR A 79 1.23 5.21 -11.65
N LEU A 80 0.24 4.46 -11.21
CA LEU A 80 -0.06 4.32 -9.79
C LEU A 80 0.77 3.20 -9.18
N HIS A 81 1.64 3.54 -8.22
CA HIS A 81 2.36 2.54 -7.43
C HIS A 81 1.52 2.18 -6.20
N MET A 82 1.16 0.91 -6.07
CA MET A 82 0.58 0.37 -4.85
C MET A 82 1.73 -0.16 -3.98
N ASP A 83 2.02 0.56 -2.90
CA ASP A 83 3.13 0.21 -1.99
C ASP A 83 2.77 -0.95 -1.06
N CYS A 84 1.56 -0.93 -0.51
CA CYS A 84 1.09 -1.95 0.42
C CYS A 84 -0.32 -2.42 0.07
N LEU A 85 -0.58 -3.70 0.30
CA LEU A 85 -1.90 -4.29 0.41
C LEU A 85 -1.84 -5.41 1.43
N TYR A 86 -2.61 -5.28 2.51
CA TYR A 86 -2.62 -6.23 3.61
C TYR A 86 -4.01 -6.45 4.16
N LEU A 87 -4.32 -7.68 4.50
CA LEU A 87 -5.49 -8.11 5.27
C LEU A 87 -5.05 -8.95 6.45
N THR A 88 -5.68 -8.74 7.61
CA THR A 88 -5.47 -9.62 8.76
C THR A 88 -5.76 -11.07 8.38
N GLU A 89 -5.09 -12.00 9.00
CA GLU A 89 -5.21 -13.43 8.68
C GLU A 89 -6.67 -13.90 8.74
N THR A 90 -7.39 -13.50 9.78
CA THR A 90 -8.79 -13.87 10.00
C THR A 90 -9.76 -13.26 9.00
N SER A 91 -9.34 -12.22 8.27
CA SER A 91 -10.18 -11.51 7.30
C SER A 91 -9.91 -11.92 5.84
N ARG A 92 -8.92 -12.79 5.63
CA ARG A 92 -8.62 -13.33 4.30
C ARG A 92 -9.72 -14.32 3.87
N GLY A 93 -9.89 -14.47 2.55
CA GLY A 93 -10.89 -15.39 1.99
C GLY A 93 -12.33 -14.86 2.01
N HIS A 94 -12.58 -13.67 2.53
CA HIS A 94 -13.92 -13.05 2.61
C HIS A 94 -14.18 -11.98 1.54
N GLY A 95 -13.42 -11.97 0.46
CA GLY A 95 -13.62 -11.05 -0.66
C GLY A 95 -13.10 -9.63 -0.46
N LEU A 96 -12.45 -9.31 0.66
CA LEU A 96 -11.94 -7.96 0.94
C LEU A 96 -10.74 -7.59 0.08
N GLY A 97 -9.91 -8.55 -0.32
CA GLY A 97 -8.76 -8.31 -1.21
C GLY A 97 -9.18 -7.76 -2.57
N PRO A 98 -10.10 -8.41 -3.29
CA PRO A 98 -10.66 -7.87 -4.54
C PRO A 98 -11.28 -6.48 -4.36
N LEU A 99 -11.95 -6.20 -3.24
CA LEU A 99 -12.53 -4.88 -2.96
C LEU A 99 -11.45 -3.81 -2.76
N LEU A 100 -10.35 -4.11 -2.07
CA LEU A 100 -9.21 -3.20 -1.96
C LEU A 100 -8.59 -2.93 -3.32
N MET A 101 -8.37 -3.96 -4.16
CA MET A 101 -7.84 -3.79 -5.51
C MET A 101 -8.78 -2.97 -6.40
N ALA A 102 -10.08 -3.18 -6.29
CA ALA A 102 -11.06 -2.36 -7.00
C ALA A 102 -11.00 -0.89 -6.59
N ALA A 103 -10.81 -0.62 -5.29
CA ALA A 103 -10.65 0.74 -4.77
C ALA A 103 -9.34 1.39 -5.25
N VAL A 104 -8.22 0.67 -5.25
CA VAL A 104 -6.95 1.15 -5.83
C VAL A 104 -7.11 1.44 -7.32
N THR A 105 -7.83 0.58 -8.04
CA THR A 105 -8.14 0.79 -9.46
C THR A 105 -8.98 2.06 -9.67
N ALA A 106 -9.94 2.32 -8.79
CA ALA A 106 -10.73 3.55 -8.82
C ALA A 106 -9.85 4.80 -8.61
N GLU A 107 -8.88 4.74 -7.70
CA GLU A 107 -7.90 5.82 -7.51
C GLU A 107 -7.10 6.09 -8.79
N ALA A 108 -6.62 5.05 -9.47
CA ALA A 108 -5.92 5.22 -10.74
C ALA A 108 -6.78 5.95 -11.76
N ARG A 109 -8.05 5.58 -11.89
CA ARG A 109 -9.01 6.24 -12.82
C ARG A 109 -9.24 7.71 -12.47
N VAL A 110 -9.44 8.01 -11.18
CA VAL A 110 -9.63 9.40 -10.71
C VAL A 110 -8.41 10.26 -11.03
N LEU A 111 -7.21 9.69 -10.98
CA LEU A 111 -5.96 10.37 -11.30
C LEU A 111 -5.63 10.38 -12.80
N GLY A 112 -6.44 9.73 -13.65
CA GLY A 112 -6.17 9.60 -15.08
C GLY A 112 -5.00 8.69 -15.41
N LEU A 113 -4.65 7.76 -14.52
CA LEU A 113 -3.55 6.82 -14.69
C LEU A 113 -4.07 5.49 -15.26
N SER A 114 -3.35 4.95 -16.23
CA SER A 114 -3.78 3.74 -16.96
C SER A 114 -3.11 2.46 -16.50
N GLU A 115 -2.15 2.54 -15.57
CA GLU A 115 -1.41 1.38 -15.07
C GLU A 115 -1.23 1.44 -13.56
N ILE A 116 -1.29 0.28 -12.92
CA ILE A 116 -0.97 0.08 -11.50
C ILE A 116 0.19 -0.91 -11.44
N GLN A 117 1.23 -0.58 -10.70
CA GLN A 117 2.36 -1.48 -10.45
C GLN A 117 2.53 -1.71 -8.94
N TRP A 118 2.95 -2.91 -8.57
CA TRP A 118 3.26 -3.29 -7.19
C TRP A 118 4.24 -4.44 -7.17
N GLN A 119 4.72 -4.77 -5.97
CA GLN A 119 5.66 -5.86 -5.73
C GLN A 119 5.14 -6.76 -4.61
N THR A 120 5.55 -8.02 -4.64
CA THR A 120 5.35 -8.96 -3.53
C THR A 120 6.61 -9.82 -3.39
N PRO A 121 6.98 -10.27 -2.17
CA PRO A 121 8.10 -11.19 -2.01
C PRO A 121 7.91 -12.45 -2.84
N ALA A 122 8.98 -12.94 -3.47
CA ALA A 122 8.94 -14.13 -4.33
C ALA A 122 8.45 -15.39 -3.61
N TRP A 123 8.62 -15.46 -2.28
CA TRP A 123 8.13 -16.57 -1.45
C TRP A 123 6.64 -16.48 -1.10
N ASN A 124 5.98 -15.34 -1.32
CA ASN A 124 4.59 -15.11 -0.93
C ASN A 124 3.61 -15.69 -1.96
N GLU A 125 3.55 -17.01 -2.01
CA GLU A 125 2.73 -17.75 -2.98
C GLU A 125 1.24 -17.42 -2.89
N ASN A 126 0.72 -17.15 -1.70
CA ASN A 126 -0.69 -16.78 -1.52
C ASN A 126 -1.02 -15.45 -2.21
N ALA A 127 -0.18 -14.45 -2.07
CA ALA A 127 -0.33 -13.17 -2.75
C ALA A 127 -0.15 -13.32 -4.27
N ILE A 128 0.84 -14.08 -4.71
CA ILE A 128 1.09 -14.33 -6.13
C ILE A 128 -0.15 -14.97 -6.77
N ARG A 129 -0.72 -16.03 -6.17
CA ARG A 129 -1.95 -16.65 -6.67
C ARG A 129 -3.13 -15.68 -6.71
N PHE A 130 -3.23 -14.80 -5.73
CA PHE A 130 -4.28 -13.77 -5.70
C PHE A 130 -4.12 -12.81 -6.88
N TYR A 131 -2.93 -12.28 -7.10
CA TYR A 131 -2.65 -11.34 -8.19
C TYR A 131 -2.78 -11.98 -9.58
N ASP A 132 -2.35 -13.22 -9.74
CA ASP A 132 -2.53 -13.99 -10.99
C ASP A 132 -4.01 -14.15 -11.35
N ARG A 133 -4.88 -14.41 -10.36
CA ARG A 133 -6.33 -14.48 -10.57
C ARG A 133 -6.96 -13.15 -10.97
N LEU A 134 -6.33 -12.03 -10.66
CA LEU A 134 -6.77 -10.71 -11.14
C LEU A 134 -6.42 -10.48 -12.61
N GLY A 135 -5.62 -11.35 -13.21
CA GLY A 135 -5.11 -11.18 -14.57
C GLY A 135 -3.91 -10.24 -14.69
N ALA A 136 -3.24 -9.94 -13.57
CA ALA A 136 -2.04 -9.12 -13.58
C ALA A 136 -0.86 -9.90 -14.19
N ALA A 137 -0.10 -9.25 -15.08
CA ALA A 137 1.16 -9.78 -15.58
C ALA A 137 2.29 -9.54 -14.57
N SER A 138 3.21 -10.48 -14.45
CA SER A 138 4.36 -10.35 -13.54
C SER A 138 5.68 -10.63 -14.24
N LYS A 139 6.75 -10.06 -13.69
CA LYS A 139 8.13 -10.35 -14.03
C LYS A 139 8.98 -10.30 -12.77
N GLU A 140 9.99 -11.16 -12.71
CA GLU A 140 10.92 -11.17 -11.60
C GLU A 140 11.91 -10.02 -11.68
N LYS A 141 12.15 -9.35 -10.55
CA LYS A 141 13.17 -8.32 -10.39
C LYS A 141 13.83 -8.45 -9.02
N ARG A 142 15.02 -7.92 -8.88
CA ARG A 142 15.69 -7.75 -7.61
C ARG A 142 15.52 -6.31 -7.14
N ARG A 143 15.12 -6.12 -5.89
CA ARG A 143 15.07 -4.81 -5.24
C ARG A 143 16.38 -4.55 -4.53
N TYR A 144 17.02 -3.43 -4.85
CA TYR A 144 18.24 -2.97 -4.18
C TYR A 144 17.92 -1.79 -3.29
N SER A 145 18.57 -1.74 -2.12
CA SER A 145 18.52 -0.60 -1.20
C SER A 145 19.94 -0.19 -0.84
N LEU A 146 20.22 1.09 -0.89
CA LEU A 146 21.51 1.67 -0.51
C LEU A 146 21.27 2.74 0.55
N HIS A 147 21.88 2.57 1.72
CA HIS A 147 21.84 3.59 2.76
C HIS A 147 22.72 4.76 2.38
N VAL A 148 22.16 5.97 2.40
CA VAL A 148 22.90 7.20 2.08
C VAL A 148 23.14 7.95 3.38
N ALA A 149 24.42 8.12 3.74
CA ALA A 149 24.79 8.91 4.90
C ALA A 149 24.46 10.39 4.65
N PRO A 150 24.12 11.16 5.71
CA PRO A 150 23.95 12.60 5.59
C PRO A 150 25.21 13.26 5.01
N ALA A 151 25.04 14.31 4.19
CA ALA A 151 26.17 15.09 3.71
C ALA A 151 26.92 15.68 4.91
N THR A 152 28.25 15.48 4.94
CA THR A 152 29.08 16.19 5.92
C THR A 152 29.09 17.66 5.59
N ALA A 153 28.88 18.54 6.61
CA ALA A 153 29.04 19.98 6.44
C ALA A 153 30.46 20.29 5.94
N PRO A 154 30.63 21.25 4.99
CA PRO A 154 31.96 21.65 4.51
C PRO A 154 32.84 22.26 5.62
#